data_2e35f655b9fce40d81670830d9dc6ab2
#
_entry.id   2e35f655b9fce40d81670830d9dc6ab2
#
_cell.length_a   1.000
_cell.length_b   1.000
_cell.length_c   1.000
_cell.angle_alpha   90.00
_cell.angle_beta   90.00
_cell.angle_gamma   90.00
#
_symmetry.space_group_name_H-M   'P 1'
#
loop_
_entity.id
_entity.type
_entity.pdbx_description
1 polymer ?
#
loop_
_entity_poly.entity_id
_entity_poly.type
_entity_poly.pdbx_seq_one_letter_code
_entity_poly.pdbx_strand_id
1 'polypeptide(L)'
;MYKGIIFDIDGVLVNSEKFYMERRMNFFKSIGLRPGSSDINDFVGSNATKIWEVLVPDDSEKREELKDIYLTEYEKNNPIDFKKYVNEDLELVMEKISDSNIKISIASAGSVKNIEKFLNDADIKKYVDFYLSGEELKENKPNPEIYIKASNKMGIDKEDLLVVEDSVLGIKSAKRAGLKVVALKPQDNYRIDQSEADMIIDRLRDLLNIIFK
;
A
#
# COMPACT_ATOMS: atom_id res chain seq x y z
N MET A 1 -17.55 -16.22 10.18
CA MET A 1 -16.52 -15.45 10.96
C MET A 1 -15.22 -15.59 10.22
N TYR A 2 -14.50 -14.50 9.97
CA TYR A 2 -13.22 -14.57 9.26
C TYR A 2 -12.17 -15.28 10.09
N LYS A 3 -11.32 -16.07 9.41
CA LYS A 3 -10.22 -16.84 10.01
C LYS A 3 -8.83 -16.33 9.57
N GLY A 4 -8.80 -15.49 8.54
CA GLY A 4 -7.56 -14.88 8.08
C GLY A 4 -7.78 -13.54 7.42
N ILE A 5 -6.80 -12.62 7.59
CA ILE A 5 -6.80 -11.28 7.00
C ILE A 5 -5.50 -11.09 6.23
N ILE A 6 -5.62 -10.56 5.03
CA ILE A 6 -4.49 -10.22 4.16
C ILE A 6 -4.47 -8.71 4.01
N PHE A 7 -3.44 -8.06 4.55
CA PHE A 7 -3.29 -6.61 4.46
C PHE A 7 -2.37 -6.22 3.30
N ASP A 8 -2.75 -5.17 2.57
CA ASP A 8 -1.77 -4.35 1.88
C ASP A 8 -1.01 -3.46 2.88
N ILE A 9 0.12 -2.88 2.48
CA ILE A 9 0.92 -1.96 3.30
C ILE A 9 0.59 -0.51 2.97
N ASP A 10 0.84 -0.13 1.71
CA ASP A 10 0.80 1.26 1.26
C ASP A 10 -0.66 1.77 1.24
N GLY A 11 -0.93 2.86 1.93
CA GLY A 11 -2.29 3.41 2.07
C GLY A 11 -3.18 2.68 3.08
N VAL A 12 -2.78 1.50 3.59
CA VAL A 12 -3.52 0.72 4.59
C VAL A 12 -2.84 0.76 5.95
N LEU A 13 -1.66 0.15 6.07
CA LEU A 13 -0.91 0.08 7.32
C LEU A 13 0.03 1.27 7.49
N VAL A 14 0.36 1.94 6.39
CA VAL A 14 1.20 3.14 6.36
C VAL A 14 0.64 4.16 5.36
N ASN A 15 0.59 5.44 5.75
CA ASN A 15 0.23 6.55 4.86
C ASN A 15 1.44 6.95 4.00
N SER A 16 1.81 6.08 3.06
CA SER A 16 2.99 6.24 2.22
C SER A 16 2.80 7.26 1.09
N GLU A 17 1.57 7.49 0.63
CA GLU A 17 1.31 8.46 -0.45
C GLU A 17 1.75 9.88 -0.06
N LYS A 18 1.44 10.29 1.17
CA LYS A 18 1.91 11.57 1.72
C LYS A 18 3.43 11.67 1.70
N PHE A 19 4.12 10.63 2.18
CA PHE A 19 5.58 10.60 2.17
C PHE A 19 6.14 10.69 0.74
N TYR A 20 5.63 9.90 -0.20
CA TYR A 20 6.12 9.91 -1.57
C TYR A 20 5.89 11.27 -2.24
N MET A 21 4.76 11.91 -1.96
CA MET A 21 4.49 13.26 -2.43
C MET A 21 5.49 14.27 -1.85
N GLU A 22 5.67 14.30 -0.53
CA GLU A 22 6.62 15.17 0.14
C GLU A 22 8.05 14.98 -0.38
N ARG A 23 8.48 13.71 -0.57
CA ARG A 23 9.81 13.39 -1.10
C ARG A 23 10.02 13.92 -2.52
N ARG A 24 9.02 13.77 -3.40
CA ARG A 24 9.07 14.32 -4.77
C ARG A 24 9.17 15.84 -4.75
N MET A 25 8.34 16.51 -3.97
CA MET A 25 8.37 17.97 -3.84
C MET A 25 9.71 18.48 -3.30
N ASN A 26 10.27 17.79 -2.29
CA ASN A 26 11.57 18.12 -1.74
C ASN A 26 12.72 17.90 -2.75
N PHE A 27 12.62 16.87 -3.60
CA PHE A 27 13.56 16.66 -4.69
C PHE A 27 13.57 17.87 -5.64
N PHE A 28 12.43 18.27 -6.18
CA PHE A 28 12.34 19.42 -7.08
C PHE A 28 12.84 20.71 -6.44
N LYS A 29 12.53 20.92 -5.17
CA LYS A 29 13.05 22.05 -4.40
C LYS A 29 14.57 22.02 -4.27
N SER A 30 15.17 20.85 -4.04
CA SER A 30 16.62 20.70 -3.85
C SER A 30 17.43 21.03 -5.11
N ILE A 31 16.83 20.83 -6.29
CA ILE A 31 17.45 21.15 -7.59
C ILE A 31 17.01 22.51 -8.16
N GLY A 32 16.25 23.30 -7.39
CA GLY A 32 15.81 24.63 -7.79
C GLY A 32 14.74 24.65 -8.91
N LEU A 33 14.05 23.53 -9.14
CA LEU A 33 12.99 23.42 -10.14
C LEU A 33 11.60 23.38 -9.49
N ARG A 34 10.58 23.65 -10.32
CA ARG A 34 9.18 23.47 -9.95
C ARG A 34 8.62 22.25 -10.72
N PRO A 35 7.89 21.33 -10.05
CA PRO A 35 7.19 20.26 -10.73
C PRO A 35 5.99 20.82 -11.52
N GLY A 36 5.51 20.08 -12.50
CA GLY A 36 4.31 20.42 -13.28
C GLY A 36 3.04 20.43 -12.45
N SER A 37 2.96 19.62 -11.41
CA SER A 37 1.90 19.67 -10.39
C SER A 37 2.45 19.43 -8.99
N SER A 38 1.71 19.94 -7.99
CA SER A 38 1.89 19.66 -6.56
C SER A 38 0.57 19.20 -5.90
N ASP A 39 -0.46 18.91 -6.70
CA ASP A 39 -1.72 18.35 -6.20
C ASP A 39 -1.60 16.83 -6.12
N ILE A 40 -1.82 16.27 -4.93
CA ILE A 40 -1.74 14.83 -4.69
C ILE A 40 -2.70 14.03 -5.59
N ASN A 41 -3.84 14.61 -5.97
CA ASN A 41 -4.82 13.96 -6.84
C ASN A 41 -4.29 13.65 -8.25
N ASP A 42 -3.26 14.36 -8.71
CA ASP A 42 -2.63 14.12 -10.01
C ASP A 42 -1.71 12.89 -10.00
N PHE A 43 -1.37 12.38 -8.83
CA PHE A 43 -0.39 11.30 -8.62
C PHE A 43 -1.02 10.00 -8.14
N VAL A 44 -2.03 10.08 -7.31
CA VAL A 44 -2.66 8.93 -6.66
C VAL A 44 -3.27 7.97 -7.69
N GLY A 45 -3.01 6.68 -7.53
CA GLY A 45 -3.48 5.64 -8.44
C GLY A 45 -2.77 5.62 -9.80
N SER A 46 -1.72 6.46 -9.97
CA SER A 46 -0.93 6.52 -11.19
C SER A 46 0.28 5.58 -11.11
N ASN A 47 0.69 5.06 -12.27
CA ASN A 47 1.95 4.34 -12.37
C ASN A 47 3.15 5.31 -12.42
N ALA A 48 4.37 4.76 -12.21
CA ALA A 48 5.59 5.56 -12.18
C ALA A 48 5.79 6.43 -13.43
N THR A 49 5.48 5.91 -14.62
CA THR A 49 5.61 6.66 -15.88
C THR A 49 4.71 7.88 -15.87
N LYS A 50 3.44 7.70 -15.55
CA LYS A 50 2.46 8.80 -15.53
C LYS A 50 2.78 9.84 -14.44
N ILE A 51 3.28 9.41 -13.29
CA ILE A 51 3.76 10.32 -12.24
C ILE A 51 4.84 11.27 -12.79
N TRP A 52 5.81 10.73 -13.53
CA TRP A 52 6.88 11.55 -14.09
C TRP A 52 6.42 12.41 -15.27
N GLU A 53 5.41 12.00 -16.04
CA GLU A 53 4.76 12.85 -17.03
C GLU A 53 4.06 14.05 -16.40
N VAL A 54 3.46 13.89 -15.23
CA VAL A 54 2.86 14.99 -14.46
C VAL A 54 3.91 15.90 -13.86
N LEU A 55 4.99 15.34 -13.33
CA LEU A 55 6.08 16.12 -12.73
C LEU A 55 6.87 16.94 -13.74
N VAL A 56 7.09 16.41 -14.96
CA VAL A 56 7.83 17.06 -16.05
C VAL A 56 7.07 16.86 -17.37
N PRO A 57 5.99 17.64 -17.63
CA PRO A 57 5.07 17.37 -18.74
C PRO A 57 5.68 17.65 -20.12
N ASP A 58 6.45 18.76 -20.27
CA ASP A 58 6.76 19.35 -21.56
C ASP A 58 8.12 18.92 -22.15
N ASP A 59 8.91 18.17 -21.40
CA ASP A 59 10.28 17.82 -21.79
C ASP A 59 10.58 16.36 -21.43
N SER A 60 10.52 15.49 -22.44
CA SER A 60 10.72 14.05 -22.25
C SER A 60 12.18 13.69 -21.93
N GLU A 61 13.16 14.40 -22.47
CA GLU A 61 14.57 14.14 -22.22
C GLU A 61 14.93 14.51 -20.78
N LYS A 62 14.55 15.70 -20.35
CA LYS A 62 14.72 16.17 -18.97
C LYS A 62 13.94 15.31 -17.97
N ARG A 63 12.78 14.80 -18.35
CA ARG A 63 11.99 13.87 -17.53
C ARG A 63 12.77 12.60 -17.20
N GLU A 64 13.34 11.95 -18.19
CA GLU A 64 14.12 10.73 -17.97
C GLU A 64 15.40 11.01 -17.19
N GLU A 65 16.10 12.13 -17.45
CA GLU A 65 17.26 12.56 -16.66
C GLU A 65 16.91 12.75 -15.18
N LEU A 66 15.88 13.54 -14.88
CA LEU A 66 15.48 13.81 -13.49
C LEU A 66 14.95 12.57 -12.78
N LYS A 67 14.25 11.70 -13.50
CA LYS A 67 13.78 10.41 -12.98
C LYS A 67 14.94 9.51 -12.60
N ASP A 68 15.98 9.45 -13.44
CA ASP A 68 17.17 8.64 -13.16
C ASP A 68 17.90 9.16 -11.91
N ILE A 69 18.16 10.46 -11.82
CA ILE A 69 18.76 11.09 -10.62
C ILE A 69 17.93 10.81 -9.37
N TYR A 70 16.61 10.95 -9.47
CA TYR A 70 15.71 10.69 -8.35
C TYR A 70 15.81 9.24 -7.87
N LEU A 71 15.72 8.26 -8.75
CA LEU A 71 15.70 6.84 -8.40
C LEU A 71 17.05 6.31 -7.96
N THR A 72 18.12 6.78 -8.60
CA THR A 72 19.48 6.26 -8.33
C THR A 72 20.14 6.89 -7.11
N GLU A 73 19.86 8.17 -6.82
CA GLU A 73 20.52 8.93 -5.77
C GLU A 73 19.56 9.44 -4.70
N TYR A 74 18.56 10.26 -5.11
CA TYR A 74 17.73 10.97 -4.13
C TYR A 74 16.86 10.05 -3.28
N GLU A 75 16.20 9.09 -3.90
CA GLU A 75 15.35 8.11 -3.20
C GLU A 75 16.15 7.28 -2.20
N LYS A 76 17.33 6.81 -2.59
CA LYS A 76 18.22 6.01 -1.72
C LYS A 76 18.70 6.78 -0.49
N ASN A 77 18.94 8.09 -0.66
CA ASN A 77 19.40 8.97 0.43
C ASN A 77 18.24 9.52 1.28
N ASN A 78 17.00 9.37 0.83
CA ASN A 78 15.78 9.82 1.51
C ASN A 78 14.77 8.69 1.67
N PRO A 79 15.11 7.58 2.36
CA PRO A 79 14.22 6.46 2.59
C PRO A 79 13.04 6.87 3.47
N ILE A 80 11.93 6.15 3.35
CA ILE A 80 10.78 6.36 4.25
C ILE A 80 11.15 6.03 5.70
N ASP A 81 10.77 6.93 6.60
CA ASP A 81 10.71 6.66 8.04
C ASP A 81 9.29 6.18 8.37
N PHE A 82 9.10 4.88 8.33
CA PHE A 82 7.79 4.28 8.54
C PHE A 82 7.14 4.68 9.86
N LYS A 83 7.92 4.93 10.92
CA LYS A 83 7.41 5.32 12.23
C LYS A 83 6.59 6.62 12.21
N LYS A 84 6.90 7.52 11.26
CA LYS A 84 6.17 8.79 11.10
C LYS A 84 4.86 8.67 10.33
N TYR A 85 4.75 7.62 9.51
CA TYR A 85 3.63 7.47 8.57
C TYR A 85 2.79 6.23 8.85
N VAL A 86 3.10 5.46 9.90
CA VAL A 86 2.31 4.31 10.32
C VAL A 86 0.87 4.74 10.65
N ASN A 87 -0.10 3.90 10.26
CA ASN A 87 -1.50 4.14 10.58
C ASN A 87 -1.70 4.16 12.10
N GLU A 88 -2.37 5.19 12.62
CA GLU A 88 -2.56 5.39 14.06
C GLU A 88 -3.30 4.26 14.78
N ASP A 89 -4.09 3.47 14.05
CA ASP A 89 -4.86 2.34 14.57
C ASP A 89 -4.12 1.01 14.46
N LEU A 90 -2.91 1.00 13.86
CA LEU A 90 -2.18 -0.23 13.50
C LEU A 90 -1.97 -1.16 14.69
N GLU A 91 -1.37 -0.65 15.75
CA GLU A 91 -1.04 -1.45 16.93
C GLU A 91 -2.30 -2.08 17.55
N LEU A 92 -3.32 -1.25 17.79
CA LEU A 92 -4.61 -1.70 18.31
C LEU A 92 -5.23 -2.82 17.45
N VAL A 93 -5.23 -2.65 16.14
CA VAL A 93 -5.86 -3.61 15.22
C VAL A 93 -5.08 -4.92 15.20
N MET A 94 -3.74 -4.86 15.11
CA MET A 94 -2.89 -6.05 15.10
C MET A 94 -3.01 -6.86 16.38
N GLU A 95 -2.99 -6.20 17.56
CA GLU A 95 -3.17 -6.86 18.85
C GLU A 95 -4.53 -7.56 18.94
N LYS A 96 -5.62 -6.85 18.63
CA LYS A 96 -6.96 -7.41 18.73
C LYS A 96 -7.19 -8.60 17.81
N ILE A 97 -6.64 -8.56 16.60
CA ILE A 97 -6.72 -9.68 15.65
C ILE A 97 -5.90 -10.87 16.16
N SER A 98 -4.68 -10.62 16.62
CA SER A 98 -3.80 -11.67 17.15
C SER A 98 -4.40 -12.39 18.37
N ASP A 99 -5.05 -11.66 19.28
CA ASP A 99 -5.74 -12.22 20.45
C ASP A 99 -6.91 -13.17 20.08
N SER A 100 -7.39 -13.11 18.85
CA SER A 100 -8.57 -13.87 18.39
C SER A 100 -8.27 -15.12 17.58
N ASN A 101 -7.00 -15.53 17.47
CA ASN A 101 -6.54 -16.62 16.61
C ASN A 101 -6.83 -16.45 15.10
N ILE A 102 -7.09 -15.23 14.64
CA ILE A 102 -7.19 -14.92 13.21
C ILE A 102 -5.78 -14.76 12.65
N LYS A 103 -5.46 -15.47 11.57
CA LYS A 103 -4.16 -15.36 10.91
C LYS A 103 -4.02 -14.03 10.20
N ILE A 104 -2.82 -13.46 10.25
CA ILE A 104 -2.47 -12.20 9.61
C ILE A 104 -1.38 -12.44 8.57
N SER A 105 -1.61 -11.99 7.34
CA SER A 105 -0.55 -11.92 6.34
C SER A 105 -0.52 -10.58 5.63
N ILE A 106 0.60 -10.31 4.95
CA ILE A 106 0.81 -9.10 4.17
C ILE A 106 1.03 -9.46 2.70
N ALA A 107 0.43 -8.67 1.80
CA ALA A 107 0.56 -8.79 0.36
C ALA A 107 0.80 -7.39 -0.25
N SER A 108 2.07 -6.99 -0.37
CA SER A 108 2.47 -5.66 -0.84
C SER A 108 3.17 -5.72 -2.19
N ALA A 109 2.98 -4.70 -3.03
CA ALA A 109 3.73 -4.49 -4.27
C ALA A 109 5.20 -4.07 -4.03
N GLY A 110 5.53 -3.69 -2.79
CA GLY A 110 6.87 -3.28 -2.39
C GLY A 110 7.90 -4.40 -2.39
N SER A 111 9.19 -4.03 -2.34
CA SER A 111 10.28 -5.00 -2.24
C SER A 111 10.32 -5.70 -0.89
N VAL A 112 10.90 -6.91 -0.86
CA VAL A 112 11.13 -7.69 0.37
C VAL A 112 11.81 -6.83 1.43
N LYS A 113 12.86 -6.10 1.04
CA LYS A 113 13.60 -5.20 1.95
C LYS A 113 12.71 -4.12 2.58
N ASN A 114 11.80 -3.53 1.81
CA ASN A 114 10.91 -2.49 2.32
C ASN A 114 9.85 -3.08 3.25
N ILE A 115 9.31 -4.26 2.92
CA ILE A 115 8.35 -4.96 3.79
C ILE A 115 9.01 -5.30 5.13
N GLU A 116 10.20 -5.89 5.12
CA GLU A 116 10.92 -6.23 6.36
C GLU A 116 11.25 -4.99 7.19
N LYS A 117 11.70 -3.90 6.52
CA LYS A 117 11.94 -2.63 7.20
C LYS A 117 10.66 -2.11 7.86
N PHE A 118 9.52 -2.12 7.16
CA PHE A 118 8.24 -1.71 7.70
C PHE A 118 7.84 -2.54 8.92
N LEU A 119 7.88 -3.87 8.80
CA LEU A 119 7.52 -4.78 9.89
C LEU A 119 8.35 -4.56 11.16
N ASN A 120 9.62 -4.25 10.99
CA ASN A 120 10.53 -3.98 12.11
C ASN A 120 10.30 -2.57 12.69
N ASP A 121 10.19 -1.53 11.84
CA ASP A 121 10.00 -0.14 12.27
C ASP A 121 8.66 0.07 12.98
N ALA A 122 7.62 -0.64 12.54
CA ALA A 122 6.27 -0.60 13.12
C ALA A 122 6.07 -1.59 14.31
N ASP A 123 7.07 -2.41 14.63
CA ASP A 123 7.03 -3.45 15.69
C ASP A 123 5.84 -4.44 15.56
N ILE A 124 5.44 -4.75 14.33
CA ILE A 124 4.31 -5.65 14.07
C ILE A 124 4.70 -7.04 13.56
N LYS A 125 6.00 -7.30 13.36
CA LYS A 125 6.49 -8.58 12.84
C LYS A 125 6.00 -9.78 13.65
N LYS A 126 5.84 -9.61 14.96
CA LYS A 126 5.34 -10.62 15.89
C LYS A 126 3.90 -11.08 15.66
N TYR A 127 3.09 -10.26 14.95
CA TYR A 127 1.69 -10.54 14.66
C TYR A 127 1.47 -11.16 13.27
N VAL A 128 2.49 -11.10 12.39
CA VAL A 128 2.35 -11.47 10.98
C VAL A 128 2.87 -12.89 10.75
N ASP A 129 2.01 -13.80 10.30
CA ASP A 129 2.37 -15.18 10.00
C ASP A 129 3.34 -15.29 8.81
N PHE A 130 3.10 -14.49 7.77
CA PHE A 130 3.99 -14.36 6.61
C PHE A 130 3.66 -13.12 5.78
N TYR A 131 4.55 -12.78 4.88
CA TYR A 131 4.32 -11.76 3.85
C TYR A 131 4.67 -12.27 2.46
N LEU A 132 4.13 -11.60 1.44
CA LEU A 132 4.46 -11.76 0.02
C LEU A 132 4.80 -10.39 -0.57
N SER A 133 5.85 -10.38 -1.40
CA SER A 133 6.32 -9.21 -2.12
C SER A 133 5.95 -9.30 -3.60
N GLY A 134 5.50 -8.19 -4.17
CA GLY A 134 5.29 -8.07 -5.62
C GLY A 134 6.57 -8.22 -6.44
N GLU A 135 7.74 -7.99 -5.82
CA GLU A 135 9.06 -8.19 -6.44
C GLU A 135 9.30 -9.65 -6.86
N GLU A 136 8.66 -10.59 -6.16
CA GLU A 136 8.78 -12.04 -6.42
C GLU A 136 7.74 -12.58 -7.42
N LEU A 137 6.96 -11.70 -8.03
CA LEU A 137 5.87 -12.05 -8.94
C LEU A 137 6.20 -11.69 -10.39
N LYS A 138 5.54 -12.37 -11.31
CA LYS A 138 5.67 -12.04 -12.74
C LYS A 138 4.98 -10.72 -13.09
N GLU A 139 3.84 -10.47 -12.48
CA GLU A 139 3.04 -9.28 -12.69
C GLU A 139 2.49 -8.75 -11.36
N ASN A 140 2.52 -7.44 -11.21
CA ASN A 140 1.97 -6.75 -10.05
C ASN A 140 0.45 -6.53 -10.17
N LYS A 141 -0.19 -6.07 -9.07
CA LYS A 141 -1.58 -5.63 -9.05
C LYS A 141 -1.85 -4.72 -10.27
N PRO A 142 -2.92 -4.94 -11.05
CA PRO A 142 -4.16 -5.67 -10.73
C PRO A 142 -4.15 -7.16 -11.09
N ASN A 143 -3.00 -7.79 -11.39
CA ASN A 143 -2.92 -9.24 -11.53
C ASN A 143 -3.24 -9.88 -10.17
N PRO A 144 -4.08 -10.93 -10.11
CA PRO A 144 -4.50 -11.54 -8.85
C PRO A 144 -3.44 -12.43 -8.19
N GLU A 145 -2.27 -12.64 -8.82
CA GLU A 145 -1.28 -13.63 -8.40
C GLU A 145 -0.88 -13.50 -6.92
N ILE A 146 -0.67 -12.27 -6.44
CA ILE A 146 -0.25 -12.05 -5.06
C ILE A 146 -1.30 -12.54 -4.04
N TYR A 147 -2.57 -12.24 -4.29
CA TYR A 147 -3.67 -12.64 -3.42
C TYR A 147 -4.02 -14.12 -3.55
N ILE A 148 -3.87 -14.72 -4.74
CA ILE A 148 -4.00 -16.17 -4.94
C ILE A 148 -2.93 -16.91 -4.13
N LYS A 149 -1.67 -16.46 -4.24
CA LYS A 149 -0.55 -17.05 -3.48
C LYS A 149 -0.74 -16.88 -1.97
N ALA A 150 -1.19 -15.70 -1.51
CA ALA A 150 -1.46 -15.44 -0.09
C ALA A 150 -2.58 -16.35 0.44
N SER A 151 -3.70 -16.43 -0.26
CA SER A 151 -4.82 -17.31 0.08
C SER A 151 -4.40 -18.78 0.17
N ASN A 152 -3.68 -19.27 -0.83
CA ASN A 152 -3.19 -20.66 -0.84
C ASN A 152 -2.23 -20.93 0.32
N LYS A 153 -1.32 -20.00 0.62
CA LYS A 153 -0.35 -20.15 1.71
C LYS A 153 -1.01 -20.09 3.09
N MET A 154 -2.10 -19.35 3.25
CA MET A 154 -2.90 -19.36 4.48
C MET A 154 -3.57 -20.71 4.75
N GLY A 155 -3.95 -21.45 3.72
CA GLY A 155 -4.66 -22.70 3.85
C GLY A 155 -6.06 -22.56 4.46
N ILE A 156 -6.73 -21.43 4.19
CA ILE A 156 -8.06 -21.07 4.70
C ILE A 156 -8.99 -20.88 3.49
N ASP A 157 -10.23 -21.32 3.61
CA ASP A 157 -11.23 -21.16 2.56
C ASP A 157 -11.44 -19.67 2.24
N LYS A 158 -11.57 -19.32 0.96
CA LYS A 158 -11.65 -17.93 0.51
C LYS A 158 -12.80 -17.14 1.14
N GLU A 159 -13.89 -17.79 1.47
CA GLU A 159 -15.05 -17.19 2.14
C GLU A 159 -14.76 -16.78 3.60
N ASP A 160 -13.75 -17.38 4.23
CA ASP A 160 -13.25 -17.06 5.57
C ASP A 160 -12.03 -16.12 5.54
N LEU A 161 -11.60 -15.68 4.35
CA LEU A 161 -10.54 -14.70 4.16
C LEU A 161 -11.09 -13.30 3.86
N LEU A 162 -10.40 -12.29 4.36
CA LEU A 162 -10.68 -10.89 4.09
C LEU A 162 -9.40 -10.17 3.66
N VAL A 163 -9.49 -9.38 2.59
CA VAL A 163 -8.41 -8.49 2.16
C VAL A 163 -8.70 -7.07 2.63
N VAL A 164 -7.69 -6.38 3.11
CA VAL A 164 -7.76 -4.94 3.42
C VAL A 164 -6.84 -4.21 2.46
N GLU A 165 -7.43 -3.30 1.70
CA GLU A 165 -6.80 -2.55 0.59
C GLU A 165 -7.26 -1.10 0.60
N ASP A 166 -6.56 -0.23 -0.17
CA ASP A 166 -6.99 1.15 -0.37
C ASP A 166 -7.11 1.50 -1.86
N SER A 167 -6.29 0.85 -2.70
CA SER A 167 -6.07 1.23 -4.10
C SER A 167 -7.02 0.54 -5.07
N VAL A 168 -7.33 1.22 -6.20
CA VAL A 168 -8.13 0.64 -7.30
C VAL A 168 -7.50 -0.65 -7.83
N LEU A 169 -6.18 -0.66 -8.00
CA LEU A 169 -5.47 -1.83 -8.56
C LEU A 169 -5.44 -3.00 -7.59
N GLY A 170 -5.25 -2.73 -6.31
CA GLY A 170 -5.26 -3.75 -5.27
C GLY A 170 -6.64 -4.35 -5.04
N ILE A 171 -7.69 -3.53 -4.99
CA ILE A 171 -9.07 -3.98 -4.91
C ILE A 171 -9.40 -4.91 -6.09
N LYS A 172 -9.09 -4.49 -7.33
CA LYS A 172 -9.27 -5.34 -8.53
C LYS A 172 -8.49 -6.64 -8.45
N SER A 173 -7.26 -6.60 -7.96
CA SER A 173 -6.42 -7.80 -7.79
C SER A 173 -7.07 -8.80 -6.84
N ALA A 174 -7.51 -8.35 -5.66
CA ALA A 174 -8.15 -9.19 -4.65
C ALA A 174 -9.52 -9.73 -5.13
N LYS A 175 -10.33 -8.89 -5.79
CA LYS A 175 -11.61 -9.32 -6.39
C LYS A 175 -11.40 -10.39 -7.48
N ARG A 176 -10.40 -10.23 -8.34
CA ARG A 176 -10.04 -11.24 -9.36
C ARG A 176 -9.51 -12.54 -8.74
N ALA A 177 -8.90 -12.48 -7.56
CA ALA A 177 -8.53 -13.66 -6.79
C ALA A 177 -9.74 -14.37 -6.15
N GLY A 178 -10.95 -13.80 -6.23
CA GLY A 178 -12.17 -14.32 -5.64
C GLY A 178 -12.27 -14.11 -4.12
N LEU A 179 -11.62 -13.07 -3.60
CA LEU A 179 -11.63 -12.74 -2.17
C LEU A 179 -12.58 -11.57 -1.87
N LYS A 180 -13.07 -11.51 -0.63
CA LYS A 180 -13.77 -10.34 -0.12
C LYS A 180 -12.78 -9.23 0.22
N VAL A 181 -13.17 -7.99 -0.06
CA VAL A 181 -12.33 -6.81 0.11
C VAL A 181 -13.02 -5.76 0.96
N VAL A 182 -12.33 -5.32 1.99
CA VAL A 182 -12.61 -4.08 2.71
C VAL A 182 -11.64 -3.02 2.20
N ALA A 183 -12.17 -1.92 1.68
CA ALA A 183 -11.36 -0.77 1.31
C ALA A 183 -11.25 0.22 2.47
N LEU A 184 -10.03 0.62 2.79
CA LEU A 184 -9.78 1.73 3.71
C LEU A 184 -9.80 3.04 2.92
N LYS A 185 -10.60 4.01 3.35
CA LYS A 185 -10.57 5.34 2.73
C LYS A 185 -9.21 6.01 2.92
N PRO A 186 -8.77 6.80 1.94
CA PRO A 186 -7.57 7.60 2.07
C PRO A 186 -7.56 8.44 3.35
N GLN A 187 -6.43 8.48 4.03
CA GLN A 187 -6.25 9.28 5.25
C GLN A 187 -6.08 10.78 4.95
N ASP A 188 -5.70 11.13 3.72
CA ASP A 188 -5.56 12.50 3.21
C ASP A 188 -6.73 12.86 2.29
N ASN A 189 -6.85 14.15 1.95
CA ASN A 189 -7.94 14.70 1.14
C ASN A 189 -7.79 14.42 -0.37
N TYR A 190 -7.56 13.17 -0.76
CA TYR A 190 -7.61 12.74 -2.14
C TYR A 190 -8.69 11.69 -2.38
N ARG A 191 -9.09 11.53 -3.64
CA ARG A 191 -10.19 10.66 -4.02
C ARG A 191 -9.69 9.45 -4.78
N ILE A 192 -10.15 8.26 -4.38
CA ILE A 192 -9.93 7.00 -5.08
C ILE A 192 -11.29 6.35 -5.32
N ASP A 193 -11.47 5.78 -6.50
CA ASP A 193 -12.65 4.95 -6.77
C ASP A 193 -12.48 3.57 -6.13
N GLN A 194 -13.19 3.36 -5.03
CA GLN A 194 -13.20 2.11 -4.27
C GLN A 194 -14.51 1.33 -4.44
N SER A 195 -15.30 1.64 -5.47
CA SER A 195 -16.66 1.09 -5.68
C SER A 195 -16.69 -0.42 -5.91
N GLU A 196 -15.59 -1.05 -6.33
CA GLU A 196 -15.48 -2.50 -6.51
C GLU A 196 -15.24 -3.28 -5.19
N ALA A 197 -14.94 -2.59 -4.08
CA ALA A 197 -14.80 -3.24 -2.77
C ALA A 197 -16.16 -3.71 -2.23
N ASP A 198 -16.15 -4.79 -1.44
CA ASP A 198 -17.37 -5.29 -0.82
C ASP A 198 -17.84 -4.40 0.34
N MET A 199 -16.90 -3.75 1.01
CA MET A 199 -17.13 -2.81 2.11
C MET A 199 -16.10 -1.70 2.08
N ILE A 200 -16.47 -0.54 2.61
CA ILE A 200 -15.57 0.61 2.75
C ILE A 200 -15.58 1.06 4.21
N ILE A 201 -14.41 1.29 4.78
CA ILE A 201 -14.23 1.78 6.15
C ILE A 201 -13.51 3.13 6.16
N ASP A 202 -13.84 3.98 7.14
CA ASP A 202 -13.22 5.29 7.27
C ASP A 202 -11.87 5.22 8.02
N ARG A 203 -11.77 4.30 8.98
CA ARG A 203 -10.57 4.12 9.82
C ARG A 203 -10.22 2.64 9.92
N LEU A 204 -8.94 2.34 10.06
CA LEU A 204 -8.47 0.95 10.15
C LEU A 204 -9.12 0.19 11.33
N ARG A 205 -9.36 0.87 12.47
CA ARG A 205 -10.06 0.28 13.62
C ARG A 205 -11.48 -0.20 13.33
N ASP A 206 -12.14 0.36 12.30
CA ASP A 206 -13.51 -0.05 11.94
C ASP A 206 -13.55 -1.49 11.41
N LEU A 207 -12.41 -2.01 10.96
CA LEU A 207 -12.25 -3.41 10.58
C LEU A 207 -12.66 -4.35 11.72
N LEU A 208 -12.38 -4.00 12.97
CA LEU A 208 -12.72 -4.82 14.14
C LEU A 208 -14.23 -5.06 14.24
N ASN A 209 -15.06 -4.09 13.84
CA ASN A 209 -16.51 -4.23 13.82
C ASN A 209 -17.00 -5.21 12.73
N ILE A 210 -16.19 -5.47 11.71
CA ILE A 210 -16.51 -6.40 10.61
C ILE A 210 -16.12 -7.83 10.99
N ILE A 211 -14.96 -8.00 11.61
CA ILE A 211 -14.39 -9.33 11.87
C ILE A 211 -14.93 -9.96 13.16
N PHE A 212 -15.41 -9.16 14.12
CA PHE A 212 -15.93 -9.62 15.41
C PHE A 212 -17.48 -9.59 15.52
N LYS A 213 -18.17 -9.45 14.39
CA LYS A 213 -19.60 -9.69 14.29
C LYS A 213 -19.84 -11.18 14.08
#